data_8bfa4f46a2cba4dd1d26c13bd108e591
#
_entry.id   8bfa4f46a2cba4dd1d26c13bd108e591
#
_cell.length_a   1.000
_cell.length_b   1.000
_cell.length_c   1.000
_cell.angle_alpha   90.00
_cell.angle_beta   90.00
_cell.angle_gamma   90.00
#
_symmetry.space_group_name_H-M   'P 1'
#
loop_
_entity.id
_entity.type
_entity.pdbx_description
1 polymer ?
#
loop_
_entity_poly.entity_id
_entity_poly.type
_entity_poly.pdbx_seq_one_letter_code
_entity_poly.pdbx_strand_id
1 'polypeptide(L)'
;MLTLNLGIRAHDLGQLSLEELCKQLRDYQFTNIQFAIKKSFPDYVPSFQSLSPGIASFFGDYFANNGIKISTLGCYVNISSRNLAVRHKALNDFKTHIQLARDFRASLVGTETGSVSEGFTPENFTEEAYQIARSSVLELVEYAEYFGITVGIEAGLNHPLYSAPLAKRLIDEVQSPHLKIILDIANLINLHNVSEREFILNEALDLLHDHIAMIHLKDFTVNKGKIEIAPVGKGMLNFEPILTYLKYDRPFLHATLEETQGNAIGPAITHIREMYHRL
;
A
#
# COMPACT_ATOMS: atom_id res chain seq x y z
N MET A 1 11.47 -23.10 8.98
CA MET A 1 11.49 -22.05 7.95
C MET A 1 10.46 -20.99 8.33
N LEU A 2 10.78 -19.72 8.12
CA LEU A 2 9.79 -18.65 8.28
C LEU A 2 8.73 -18.78 7.18
N THR A 3 7.48 -18.59 7.53
CA THR A 3 6.37 -18.57 6.59
C THR A 3 6.23 -17.15 6.00
N LEU A 4 5.75 -17.07 4.77
CA LEU A 4 5.44 -15.79 4.13
C LEU A 4 4.43 -15.00 4.98
N ASN A 5 4.76 -13.75 5.27
CA ASN A 5 3.92 -12.85 6.05
C ASN A 5 2.82 -12.23 5.16
N LEU A 6 1.89 -13.08 4.71
CA LEU A 6 0.86 -12.76 3.71
C LEU A 6 -0.39 -12.18 4.36
N GLY A 7 -0.87 -11.11 3.80
CA GLY A 7 -2.12 -10.42 4.12
C GLY A 7 -2.94 -10.07 2.89
N ILE A 8 -4.00 -9.31 3.10
CA ILE A 8 -4.91 -8.82 2.06
C ILE A 8 -5.42 -7.41 2.43
N ARG A 9 -5.84 -6.61 1.47
CA ARG A 9 -6.64 -5.41 1.77
C ARG A 9 -7.99 -5.84 2.36
N ALA A 10 -8.34 -5.36 3.55
CA ALA A 10 -9.54 -5.78 4.27
C ALA A 10 -10.82 -5.64 3.43
N HIS A 11 -10.94 -4.55 2.66
CA HIS A 11 -12.11 -4.29 1.82
C HIS A 11 -12.20 -5.14 0.53
N ASP A 12 -11.14 -5.85 0.15
CA ASP A 12 -11.19 -6.81 -0.98
C ASP A 12 -11.94 -8.11 -0.62
N LEU A 13 -12.14 -8.35 0.68
CA LEU A 13 -13.03 -9.43 1.16
C LEU A 13 -14.52 -9.09 1.09
N GLY A 14 -14.85 -7.85 0.68
CA GLY A 14 -16.23 -7.35 0.59
C GLY A 14 -16.71 -6.60 1.83
N GLN A 15 -17.98 -6.24 1.82
CA GLN A 15 -18.62 -5.59 2.97
C GLN A 15 -19.06 -6.66 3.96
N LEU A 16 -18.31 -6.85 5.02
CA LEU A 16 -18.52 -7.88 6.05
C LEU A 16 -18.66 -7.23 7.41
N SER A 17 -19.33 -7.93 8.33
CA SER A 17 -19.18 -7.62 9.75
C SER A 17 -17.74 -7.85 10.21
N LEU A 18 -17.35 -7.22 11.30
CA LEU A 18 -15.99 -7.37 11.84
C LEU A 18 -15.68 -8.83 12.24
N GLU A 19 -16.69 -9.55 12.73
CA GLU A 19 -16.58 -10.97 13.07
C GLU A 19 -16.37 -11.84 11.83
N GLU A 20 -17.17 -11.65 10.78
CA GLU A 20 -17.05 -12.35 9.51
C GLU A 20 -15.73 -12.08 8.82
N LEU A 21 -15.26 -10.80 8.84
CA LEU A 21 -13.95 -10.43 8.31
C LEU A 21 -12.84 -11.21 9.02
N CYS A 22 -12.81 -11.19 10.35
CA CYS A 22 -11.79 -11.93 11.11
C CYS A 22 -11.89 -13.45 10.89
N LYS A 23 -13.10 -13.97 10.76
CA LYS A 23 -13.30 -15.40 10.42
C LYS A 23 -12.69 -15.73 9.07
N GLN A 24 -13.01 -14.97 8.02
CA GLN A 24 -12.44 -15.21 6.67
C GLN A 24 -10.92 -15.04 6.64
N LEU A 25 -10.37 -14.05 7.34
CA LEU A 25 -8.92 -13.86 7.44
C LEU A 25 -8.24 -15.11 8.06
N ARG A 26 -8.82 -15.69 9.10
CA ARG A 26 -8.31 -16.93 9.71
C ARG A 26 -8.48 -18.14 8.80
N ASP A 27 -9.62 -18.29 8.14
CA ASP A 27 -9.91 -19.39 7.22
C ASP A 27 -8.89 -19.40 6.05
N TYR A 28 -8.50 -18.24 5.54
CA TYR A 28 -7.44 -18.08 4.54
C TYR A 28 -6.02 -18.08 5.13
N GLN A 29 -5.89 -18.12 6.46
CA GLN A 29 -4.60 -18.05 7.18
C GLN A 29 -3.82 -16.77 6.86
N PHE A 30 -4.49 -15.65 6.70
CA PHE A 30 -3.86 -14.35 6.66
C PHE A 30 -3.44 -13.92 8.07
N THR A 31 -2.26 -13.32 8.19
CA THR A 31 -1.70 -12.86 9.46
C THR A 31 -1.81 -11.35 9.63
N ASN A 32 -2.09 -10.65 8.55
CA ASN A 32 -2.15 -9.20 8.53
C ASN A 32 -3.12 -8.67 7.47
N ILE A 33 -3.48 -7.40 7.62
CA ILE A 33 -4.32 -6.66 6.69
C ILE A 33 -3.76 -5.27 6.39
N GLN A 34 -4.02 -4.79 5.18
CA GLN A 34 -4.05 -3.36 4.91
C GLN A 34 -5.47 -2.87 5.23
N PHE A 35 -5.57 -1.95 6.17
CA PHE A 35 -6.83 -1.51 6.72
C PHE A 35 -7.16 -0.06 6.37
N ALA A 36 -7.98 0.15 5.36
CA ALA A 36 -8.59 1.44 5.04
C ALA A 36 -9.98 1.49 5.69
N ILE A 37 -10.05 1.95 6.94
CA ILE A 37 -11.25 1.85 7.79
C ILE A 37 -12.51 2.42 7.13
N LYS A 38 -12.41 3.57 6.45
CA LYS A 38 -13.53 4.19 5.76
C LYS A 38 -14.06 3.35 4.59
N LYS A 39 -13.19 2.57 3.94
CA LYS A 39 -13.59 1.64 2.87
C LYS A 39 -14.18 0.35 3.43
N SER A 40 -13.60 -0.16 4.52
CA SER A 40 -14.01 -1.43 5.13
C SER A 40 -15.26 -1.30 6.00
N PHE A 41 -15.41 -0.17 6.70
CA PHE A 41 -16.48 0.08 7.66
C PHE A 41 -17.02 1.50 7.55
N PRO A 42 -17.64 1.86 6.41
CA PRO A 42 -18.16 3.22 6.16
C PRO A 42 -19.22 3.66 7.17
N ASP A 43 -20.01 2.74 7.72
CA ASP A 43 -21.06 3.04 8.70
C ASP A 43 -20.48 3.48 10.05
N TYR A 44 -19.32 2.94 10.45
CA TYR A 44 -18.61 3.35 11.67
C TYR A 44 -17.80 4.62 11.46
N VAL A 45 -17.25 4.82 10.26
CA VAL A 45 -16.39 5.96 9.92
C VAL A 45 -16.84 6.57 8.60
N PRO A 46 -17.95 7.33 8.61
CA PRO A 46 -18.48 7.99 7.40
C PRO A 46 -17.52 9.09 6.89
N SER A 47 -16.70 9.65 7.78
CA SER A 47 -15.65 10.62 7.43
C SER A 47 -14.45 10.45 8.35
N PHE A 48 -13.27 10.93 7.92
CA PHE A 48 -12.07 10.87 8.78
C PHE A 48 -12.16 11.76 10.03
N GLN A 49 -13.06 12.76 10.03
CA GLN A 49 -13.33 13.58 11.19
C GLN A 49 -14.08 12.83 12.33
N SER A 50 -14.68 11.68 12.02
CA SER A 50 -15.30 10.81 13.04
C SER A 50 -14.31 9.86 13.72
N LEU A 51 -13.04 9.80 13.25
CA LEU A 51 -12.01 9.02 13.91
C LEU A 51 -11.73 9.54 15.33
N SER A 52 -11.53 8.59 16.24
CA SER A 52 -11.21 8.89 17.64
C SER A 52 -10.30 7.81 18.23
N PRO A 53 -9.58 8.06 19.34
CA PRO A 53 -8.81 7.03 20.01
C PRO A 53 -9.63 5.80 20.39
N GLY A 54 -10.90 6.00 20.77
CA GLY A 54 -11.81 4.90 21.11
C GLY A 54 -12.13 3.99 19.92
N ILE A 55 -12.39 4.56 18.73
CA ILE A 55 -12.57 3.78 17.49
C ILE A 55 -11.26 3.06 17.13
N ALA A 56 -10.15 3.77 17.18
CA ALA A 56 -8.85 3.22 16.83
C ALA A 56 -8.46 2.02 17.72
N SER A 57 -8.58 2.18 19.04
CA SER A 57 -8.30 1.12 20.01
C SER A 57 -9.25 -0.06 19.85
N PHE A 58 -10.54 0.19 19.62
CA PHE A 58 -11.52 -0.88 19.41
C PHE A 58 -11.12 -1.79 18.25
N PHE A 59 -10.82 -1.22 17.07
CA PHE A 59 -10.42 -2.01 15.91
C PHE A 59 -9.03 -2.64 16.10
N GLY A 60 -8.07 -1.88 16.64
CA GLY A 60 -6.72 -2.37 16.91
C GLY A 60 -6.71 -3.57 17.84
N ASP A 61 -7.44 -3.51 18.96
CA ASP A 61 -7.56 -4.58 19.93
C ASP A 61 -8.34 -5.77 19.34
N TYR A 62 -9.42 -5.51 18.62
CA TYR A 62 -10.22 -6.59 18.05
C TYR A 62 -9.41 -7.44 17.06
N PHE A 63 -8.69 -6.82 16.11
CA PHE A 63 -7.83 -7.53 15.19
C PHE A 63 -6.70 -8.27 15.92
N ALA A 64 -6.02 -7.60 16.86
CA ALA A 64 -4.94 -8.21 17.63
C ALA A 64 -5.40 -9.44 18.43
N ASN A 65 -6.56 -9.36 19.09
CA ASN A 65 -7.15 -10.48 19.83
C ASN A 65 -7.56 -11.66 18.91
N ASN A 66 -7.77 -11.41 17.63
CA ASN A 66 -8.00 -12.43 16.60
C ASN A 66 -6.71 -12.89 15.88
N GLY A 67 -5.53 -12.46 16.34
CA GLY A 67 -4.24 -12.84 15.76
C GLY A 67 -3.92 -12.13 14.44
N ILE A 68 -4.64 -11.05 14.10
CA ILE A 68 -4.47 -10.27 12.86
C ILE A 68 -3.75 -8.97 13.18
N LYS A 69 -2.72 -8.63 12.40
CA LYS A 69 -2.00 -7.36 12.49
C LYS A 69 -2.51 -6.37 11.44
N ILE A 70 -2.56 -5.10 11.77
CA ILE A 70 -2.71 -4.04 10.76
C ILE A 70 -1.30 -3.71 10.25
N SER A 71 -0.95 -4.27 9.10
CA SER A 71 0.35 -4.00 8.44
C SER A 71 0.42 -2.58 7.92
N THR A 72 -0.69 -2.09 7.35
CA THR A 72 -0.82 -0.71 6.86
C THR A 72 -2.17 -0.15 7.26
N LEU A 73 -2.16 0.99 7.93
CA LEU A 73 -3.35 1.83 8.10
C LEU A 73 -3.46 2.73 6.86
N GLY A 74 -4.40 2.41 5.99
CA GLY A 74 -4.56 3.09 4.70
C GLY A 74 -5.34 4.39 4.82
N CYS A 75 -4.70 5.50 4.47
CA CYS A 75 -5.31 6.83 4.34
C CYS A 75 -5.08 7.37 2.93
N TYR A 76 -5.81 6.85 1.96
CA TYR A 76 -5.65 7.20 0.55
C TYR A 76 -6.34 8.53 0.26
N VAL A 77 -5.54 9.59 0.25
CA VAL A 77 -5.97 10.98 0.08
C VAL A 77 -5.05 11.70 -0.91
N ASN A 78 -5.55 12.73 -1.58
CA ASN A 78 -4.77 13.47 -2.57
C ASN A 78 -3.88 14.53 -1.91
N ILE A 79 -2.63 14.19 -1.64
CA ILE A 79 -1.63 15.09 -1.05
C ILE A 79 -0.89 15.96 -2.06
N SER A 80 -1.17 15.82 -3.37
CA SER A 80 -0.51 16.56 -4.44
C SER A 80 -1.39 17.60 -5.13
N SER A 81 -2.65 17.77 -4.68
CA SER A 81 -3.55 18.74 -5.32
C SER A 81 -2.97 20.16 -5.33
N ARG A 82 -3.03 20.85 -6.50
CA ARG A 82 -2.73 22.30 -6.59
C ARG A 82 -3.73 23.13 -5.82
N ASN A 83 -4.96 22.64 -5.65
CA ASN A 83 -5.92 23.28 -4.78
C ASN A 83 -5.48 23.12 -3.30
N LEU A 84 -5.01 24.22 -2.73
CA LEU A 84 -4.47 24.24 -1.36
C LEU A 84 -5.47 23.77 -0.31
N ALA A 85 -6.77 24.09 -0.47
CA ALA A 85 -7.79 23.66 0.49
C ALA A 85 -7.97 22.14 0.47
N VAL A 86 -7.96 21.52 -0.72
CA VAL A 86 -8.03 20.06 -0.90
C VAL A 86 -6.79 19.40 -0.31
N ARG A 87 -5.60 19.93 -0.63
CA ARG A 87 -4.33 19.38 -0.14
C ARG A 87 -4.20 19.52 1.38
N HIS A 88 -4.49 20.67 1.97
CA HIS A 88 -4.47 20.86 3.42
C HIS A 88 -5.43 19.91 4.14
N LYS A 89 -6.64 19.72 3.58
CA LYS A 89 -7.57 18.74 4.14
C LYS A 89 -6.99 17.32 4.10
N ALA A 90 -6.41 16.92 2.98
CA ALA A 90 -5.78 15.61 2.81
C ALA A 90 -4.63 15.40 3.81
N LEU A 91 -3.75 16.40 3.97
CA LEU A 91 -2.65 16.35 4.95
C LEU A 91 -3.17 16.24 6.38
N ASN A 92 -4.22 16.98 6.74
CA ASN A 92 -4.83 16.89 8.07
C ASN A 92 -5.49 15.52 8.31
N ASP A 93 -6.18 14.97 7.32
CA ASP A 93 -6.77 13.62 7.41
C ASP A 93 -5.66 12.56 7.61
N PHE A 94 -4.53 12.68 6.92
CA PHE A 94 -3.40 11.78 7.09
C PHE A 94 -2.71 11.95 8.46
N LYS A 95 -2.52 13.19 8.93
CA LYS A 95 -1.98 13.47 10.27
C LYS A 95 -2.85 12.87 11.37
N THR A 96 -4.18 12.87 11.21
CA THR A 96 -5.08 12.18 12.14
C THR A 96 -4.80 10.67 12.18
N HIS A 97 -4.53 10.04 11.04
CA HIS A 97 -4.15 8.62 11.00
C HIS A 97 -2.78 8.38 11.67
N ILE A 98 -1.81 9.28 11.50
CA ILE A 98 -0.52 9.21 12.21
C ILE A 98 -0.73 9.24 13.72
N GLN A 99 -1.55 10.18 14.22
CA GLN A 99 -1.85 10.30 15.65
C GLN A 99 -2.45 9.03 16.23
N LEU A 100 -3.34 8.38 15.49
CA LEU A 100 -4.09 7.21 15.93
C LEU A 100 -3.42 5.86 15.57
N ALA A 101 -2.30 5.88 14.83
CA ALA A 101 -1.68 4.65 14.33
C ALA A 101 -1.31 3.66 15.43
N ARG A 102 -0.85 4.15 16.59
CA ARG A 102 -0.54 3.30 17.76
C ARG A 102 -1.77 2.68 18.37
N ASP A 103 -2.87 3.43 18.47
CA ASP A 103 -4.14 2.93 18.97
C ASP A 103 -4.71 1.86 18.03
N PHE A 104 -4.56 2.03 16.71
CA PHE A 104 -4.84 0.99 15.73
C PHE A 104 -3.87 -0.19 15.75
N ARG A 105 -2.76 -0.11 16.49
CA ARG A 105 -1.66 -1.09 16.47
C ARG A 105 -1.11 -1.31 15.05
N ALA A 106 -1.10 -0.27 14.23
CA ALA A 106 -0.65 -0.32 12.85
C ALA A 106 0.87 -0.22 12.76
N SER A 107 1.47 -0.95 11.80
CA SER A 107 2.92 -0.91 11.56
C SER A 107 3.35 0.37 10.83
N LEU A 108 2.50 0.89 9.95
CA LEU A 108 2.72 2.15 9.23
C LEU A 108 1.39 2.78 8.80
N VAL A 109 1.43 4.06 8.42
CA VAL A 109 0.33 4.75 7.73
C VAL A 109 0.70 4.91 6.27
N GLY A 110 -0.17 4.46 5.36
CA GLY A 110 0.11 4.39 3.92
C GLY A 110 -0.81 5.25 3.07
N THR A 111 -0.24 5.83 1.99
CA THR A 111 -0.96 6.53 0.93
C THR A 111 -0.19 6.55 -0.38
N GLU A 112 -0.89 6.84 -1.47
CA GLU A 112 -0.33 7.30 -2.75
C GLU A 112 -0.14 8.82 -2.71
N THR A 113 0.57 9.40 -3.71
CA THR A 113 0.76 10.85 -3.75
C THR A 113 -0.45 11.62 -4.32
N GLY A 114 -1.35 10.94 -5.01
CA GLY A 114 -2.53 11.57 -5.61
C GLY A 114 -2.22 12.27 -6.94
N SER A 115 -2.89 13.39 -7.24
CA SER A 115 -2.80 14.09 -8.52
C SER A 115 -2.83 15.60 -8.32
N VAL A 116 -2.11 16.36 -9.18
CA VAL A 116 -2.09 17.83 -9.12
C VAL A 116 -3.43 18.45 -9.54
N SER A 117 -4.25 17.71 -10.27
CA SER A 117 -5.63 18.09 -10.64
C SER A 117 -6.61 16.97 -10.37
N GLU A 118 -7.89 17.16 -10.68
CA GLU A 118 -8.89 16.10 -10.59
C GLU A 118 -8.69 15.07 -11.72
N GLY A 119 -8.66 13.79 -11.35
CA GLY A 119 -8.48 12.68 -12.27
C GLY A 119 -7.06 12.55 -12.83
N PHE A 120 -6.91 11.76 -13.90
CA PHE A 120 -5.65 11.59 -14.59
C PHE A 120 -5.26 12.87 -15.36
N THR A 121 -4.01 13.28 -15.22
CA THR A 121 -3.43 14.38 -15.97
C THR A 121 -1.95 14.13 -16.27
N PRO A 122 -1.48 14.43 -17.51
CA PRO A 122 -0.05 14.36 -17.84
C PRO A 122 0.78 15.40 -17.06
N GLU A 123 0.15 16.39 -16.45
CA GLU A 123 0.83 17.36 -15.58
C GLU A 123 1.43 16.70 -14.32
N ASN A 124 0.98 15.51 -13.93
CA ASN A 124 1.59 14.74 -12.86
C ASN A 124 3.06 14.37 -13.15
N PHE A 125 3.46 14.34 -14.42
CA PHE A 125 4.82 13.95 -14.83
C PHE A 125 5.80 15.14 -14.93
N THR A 126 5.46 16.28 -14.33
CA THR A 126 6.32 17.45 -14.29
C THR A 126 7.12 17.55 -13.00
N GLU A 127 8.26 18.27 -13.08
CA GLU A 127 9.07 18.57 -11.88
C GLU A 127 8.27 19.37 -10.84
N GLU A 128 7.39 20.29 -11.27
CA GLU A 128 6.49 21.02 -10.37
C GLU A 128 5.60 20.07 -9.56
N ALA A 129 4.99 19.08 -10.23
CA ALA A 129 4.14 18.10 -9.57
C ALA A 129 4.92 17.24 -8.55
N TYR A 130 6.13 16.83 -8.91
CA TYR A 130 7.03 16.14 -8.00
C TYR A 130 7.34 16.99 -6.76
N GLN A 131 7.67 18.27 -6.93
CA GLN A 131 7.99 19.18 -5.82
C GLN A 131 6.78 19.42 -4.89
N ILE A 132 5.57 19.47 -5.44
CA ILE A 132 4.34 19.53 -4.64
C ILE A 132 4.19 18.25 -3.80
N ALA A 133 4.33 17.09 -4.41
CA ALA A 133 4.25 15.79 -3.71
C ALA A 133 5.33 15.69 -2.62
N ARG A 134 6.58 16.02 -2.97
CA ARG A 134 7.73 16.02 -2.06
C ARG A 134 7.49 16.91 -0.83
N SER A 135 7.02 18.15 -1.06
CA SER A 135 6.73 19.08 0.04
C SER A 135 5.68 18.52 1.00
N SER A 136 4.63 17.88 0.46
CA SER A 136 3.59 17.25 1.26
C SER A 136 4.11 16.04 2.03
N VAL A 137 4.92 15.20 1.39
CA VAL A 137 5.53 14.03 2.05
C VAL A 137 6.47 14.48 3.17
N LEU A 138 7.30 15.50 2.95
CA LEU A 138 8.18 16.06 3.98
C LEU A 138 7.38 16.51 5.20
N GLU A 139 6.30 17.27 5.01
CA GLU A 139 5.41 17.72 6.09
C GLU A 139 4.81 16.55 6.89
N LEU A 140 4.41 15.48 6.19
CA LEU A 140 3.84 14.29 6.84
C LEU A 140 4.90 13.49 7.59
N VAL A 141 6.11 13.39 7.04
CA VAL A 141 7.22 12.66 7.65
C VAL A 141 7.71 13.38 8.91
N GLU A 142 7.91 14.69 8.86
CA GLU A 142 8.26 15.51 10.04
C GLU A 142 7.23 15.34 11.17
N TYR A 143 5.94 15.30 10.79
CA TYR A 143 4.87 15.04 11.76
C TYR A 143 4.93 13.62 12.32
N ALA A 144 5.20 12.63 11.46
CA ALA A 144 5.30 11.22 11.87
C ALA A 144 6.51 10.94 12.77
N GLU A 145 7.62 11.64 12.58
CA GLU A 145 8.80 11.58 13.47
C GLU A 145 8.46 11.93 14.90
N TYR A 146 7.66 12.99 15.11
CA TYR A 146 7.21 13.38 16.44
C TYR A 146 6.42 12.26 17.16
N PHE A 147 5.63 11.49 16.40
CA PHE A 147 4.85 10.37 16.94
C PHE A 147 5.59 9.03 16.90
N GLY A 148 6.77 8.96 16.27
CA GLY A 148 7.52 7.72 16.08
C GLY A 148 6.78 6.72 15.18
N ILE A 149 6.10 7.21 14.13
CA ILE A 149 5.30 6.42 13.19
C ILE A 149 6.00 6.40 11.83
N THR A 150 5.88 5.30 11.11
CA THR A 150 6.37 5.18 9.73
C THR A 150 5.31 5.63 8.73
N VAL A 151 5.70 6.45 7.78
CA VAL A 151 4.90 6.84 6.60
C VAL A 151 5.32 5.95 5.43
N GLY A 152 4.36 5.24 4.84
CA GLY A 152 4.53 4.46 3.62
C GLY A 152 3.97 5.21 2.42
N ILE A 153 4.82 5.53 1.44
CA ILE A 153 4.38 6.15 0.18
C ILE A 153 4.42 5.11 -0.93
N GLU A 154 3.31 4.98 -1.63
CA GLU A 154 3.19 4.11 -2.80
C GLU A 154 3.39 4.91 -4.08
N ALA A 155 4.30 4.44 -4.94
CA ALA A 155 4.49 5.00 -6.27
C ALA A 155 3.50 4.37 -7.27
N GLY A 156 3.00 5.18 -8.20
CA GLY A 156 2.06 4.71 -9.21
C GLY A 156 1.95 5.65 -10.41
N LEU A 157 1.68 5.09 -11.57
CA LEU A 157 1.71 5.76 -12.87
C LEU A 157 0.81 6.98 -13.03
N ASN A 158 -0.22 7.10 -12.21
CA ASN A 158 -1.15 8.23 -12.29
C ASN A 158 -0.82 9.33 -11.27
N HIS A 159 0.36 9.28 -10.68
CA HIS A 159 0.79 10.13 -9.58
C HIS A 159 2.06 10.89 -9.94
N PRO A 160 2.37 12.01 -9.24
CA PRO A 160 3.68 12.67 -9.36
C PRO A 160 4.87 11.74 -9.03
N LEU A 161 4.66 10.76 -8.15
CA LEU A 161 5.64 9.71 -7.85
C LEU A 161 5.31 8.45 -8.67
N TYR A 162 5.72 8.44 -9.94
CA TYR A 162 5.29 7.42 -10.91
C TYR A 162 6.33 6.33 -11.23
N SER A 163 7.50 6.33 -10.58
CA SER A 163 8.56 5.35 -10.88
C SER A 163 9.45 5.06 -9.68
N ALA A 164 10.16 3.94 -9.71
CA ALA A 164 11.12 3.58 -8.67
C ALA A 164 12.29 4.59 -8.57
N PRO A 165 12.88 5.11 -9.66
CA PRO A 165 13.88 6.18 -9.57
C PRO A 165 13.38 7.44 -8.87
N LEU A 166 12.12 7.87 -9.11
CA LEU A 166 11.54 9.00 -8.39
C LEU A 166 11.28 8.71 -6.92
N ALA A 167 10.86 7.48 -6.59
CA ALA A 167 10.72 7.04 -5.21
C ALA A 167 12.08 7.05 -4.48
N LYS A 168 13.15 6.60 -5.14
CA LYS A 168 14.51 6.69 -4.61
C LYS A 168 14.95 8.13 -4.40
N ARG A 169 14.71 8.99 -5.39
CA ARG A 169 14.98 10.43 -5.28
C ARG A 169 14.26 11.05 -4.07
N LEU A 170 12.99 10.71 -3.87
CA LEU A 170 12.22 11.19 -2.71
C LEU A 170 12.87 10.76 -1.38
N ILE A 171 13.28 9.50 -1.26
CA ILE A 171 14.00 8.99 -0.08
C ILE A 171 15.30 9.78 0.16
N ASP A 172 16.09 10.00 -0.90
CA ASP A 172 17.38 10.68 -0.82
C ASP A 172 17.25 12.17 -0.47
N GLU A 173 16.15 12.81 -0.88
CA GLU A 173 15.89 14.21 -0.58
C GLU A 173 15.25 14.43 0.80
N VAL A 174 14.41 13.50 1.28
CA VAL A 174 13.75 13.61 2.60
C VAL A 174 14.66 13.14 3.73
N GLN A 175 15.48 12.11 3.51
CA GLN A 175 16.50 11.60 4.44
C GLN A 175 15.99 11.23 5.84
N SER A 176 14.76 10.71 5.92
CA SER A 176 14.16 10.29 7.20
C SER A 176 14.00 8.77 7.28
N PRO A 177 14.33 8.15 8.43
CA PRO A 177 14.06 6.73 8.66
C PRO A 177 12.56 6.42 8.74
N HIS A 178 11.73 7.45 8.96
CA HIS A 178 10.28 7.33 9.04
C HIS A 178 9.59 7.35 7.67
N LEU A 179 10.32 7.66 6.57
CA LEU A 179 9.83 7.50 5.21
C LEU A 179 10.21 6.13 4.67
N LYS A 180 9.20 5.38 4.23
CA LYS A 180 9.36 4.07 3.58
C LYS A 180 8.47 4.00 2.34
N ILE A 181 8.73 2.99 1.51
CA ILE A 181 7.98 2.73 0.28
C ILE A 181 7.07 1.52 0.47
N ILE A 182 5.83 1.67 0.02
CA ILE A 182 4.95 0.56 -0.30
C ILE A 182 5.20 0.25 -1.78
N LEU A 183 5.71 -0.94 -2.08
CA LEU A 183 6.07 -1.32 -3.44
C LEU A 183 4.93 -2.10 -4.10
N ASP A 184 4.33 -1.54 -5.15
CA ASP A 184 3.42 -2.19 -6.08
C ASP A 184 3.99 -2.12 -7.50
N ILE A 185 4.50 -3.25 -7.99
CA ILE A 185 5.10 -3.29 -9.33
C ILE A 185 4.04 -3.13 -10.42
N ALA A 186 2.84 -3.68 -10.23
CA ALA A 186 1.77 -3.55 -11.21
C ALA A 186 1.37 -2.09 -11.44
N ASN A 187 1.45 -1.26 -10.38
CA ASN A 187 1.18 0.17 -10.46
C ASN A 187 2.28 0.98 -11.17
N LEU A 188 3.41 0.38 -11.51
CA LEU A 188 4.49 0.99 -12.30
C LEU A 188 4.44 0.60 -13.79
N ILE A 189 3.52 -0.28 -14.19
CA ILE A 189 3.46 -0.85 -15.54
C ILE A 189 2.28 -0.27 -16.31
N ASN A 190 2.55 0.20 -17.53
CA ASN A 190 1.56 0.65 -18.51
C ASN A 190 1.82 0.03 -19.90
N LEU A 191 1.01 0.36 -20.89
CA LEU A 191 1.16 -0.18 -22.24
C LEU A 191 2.48 0.18 -22.94
N HIS A 192 3.10 1.28 -22.54
CA HIS A 192 4.35 1.75 -23.18
C HIS A 192 5.58 1.04 -22.62
N ASN A 193 5.50 0.57 -21.37
CA ASN A 193 6.63 -0.06 -20.68
C ASN A 193 6.40 -1.54 -20.32
N VAL A 194 5.26 -2.13 -20.68
CA VAL A 194 4.91 -3.52 -20.31
C VAL A 194 5.94 -4.56 -20.79
N SER A 195 6.61 -4.29 -21.92
CA SER A 195 7.70 -5.15 -22.41
C SER A 195 8.94 -5.12 -21.50
N GLU A 196 9.10 -4.07 -20.70
CA GLU A 196 10.21 -3.85 -19.78
C GLU A 196 9.86 -4.21 -18.33
N ARG A 197 8.72 -4.85 -18.08
CA ARG A 197 8.19 -5.13 -16.73
C ARG A 197 9.19 -5.87 -15.81
N GLU A 198 9.96 -6.80 -16.37
CA GLU A 198 11.00 -7.53 -15.60
C GLU A 198 12.16 -6.60 -15.20
N PHE A 199 12.56 -5.70 -16.10
CA PHE A 199 13.56 -4.68 -15.80
C PHE A 199 13.06 -3.73 -14.71
N ILE A 200 11.84 -3.20 -14.84
CA ILE A 200 11.22 -2.28 -13.88
C ILE A 200 11.11 -2.95 -12.49
N LEU A 201 10.74 -4.23 -12.45
CA LEU A 201 10.66 -4.99 -11.21
C LEU A 201 12.03 -5.09 -10.53
N ASN A 202 13.06 -5.52 -11.26
CA ASN A 202 14.41 -5.68 -10.72
C ASN A 202 15.01 -4.32 -10.31
N GLU A 203 14.87 -3.28 -11.16
CA GLU A 203 15.29 -1.92 -10.83
C GLU A 203 14.64 -1.42 -9.53
N ALA A 204 13.33 -1.65 -9.36
CA ALA A 204 12.63 -1.23 -8.16
C ALA A 204 13.11 -1.96 -6.90
N LEU A 205 13.35 -3.27 -6.98
CA LEU A 205 13.91 -4.04 -5.87
C LEU A 205 15.33 -3.58 -5.53
N ASP A 206 16.17 -3.31 -6.53
CA ASP A 206 17.54 -2.87 -6.32
C ASP A 206 17.62 -1.46 -5.72
N LEU A 207 16.90 -0.49 -6.31
CA LEU A 207 16.94 0.90 -5.87
C LEU A 207 16.31 1.12 -4.49
N LEU A 208 15.26 0.37 -4.18
CA LEU A 208 14.44 0.60 -2.98
C LEU A 208 14.70 -0.43 -1.88
N HIS A 209 15.62 -1.36 -2.07
CA HIS A 209 15.89 -2.53 -1.22
C HIS A 209 15.75 -2.28 0.29
N ASP A 210 16.41 -1.26 0.82
CA ASP A 210 16.42 -0.94 2.26
C ASP A 210 15.26 -0.03 2.70
N HIS A 211 14.47 0.40 1.74
CA HIS A 211 13.42 1.39 1.95
C HIS A 211 12.01 0.82 1.80
N ILE A 212 11.86 -0.43 1.35
CA ILE A 212 10.57 -1.10 1.25
C ILE A 212 10.10 -1.50 2.65
N ALA A 213 8.90 -1.06 3.04
CA ALA A 213 8.25 -1.47 4.29
C ALA A 213 7.14 -2.49 4.08
N MET A 214 6.59 -2.57 2.88
CA MET A 214 5.53 -3.49 2.50
C MET A 214 5.51 -3.69 0.98
N ILE A 215 5.05 -4.84 0.53
CA ILE A 215 4.86 -5.13 -0.90
C ILE A 215 3.39 -5.46 -1.17
N HIS A 216 2.82 -4.82 -2.17
CA HIS A 216 1.56 -5.24 -2.76
C HIS A 216 1.80 -6.35 -3.80
N LEU A 217 1.03 -7.42 -3.67
CA LEU A 217 0.95 -8.48 -4.65
C LEU A 217 -0.31 -8.23 -5.47
N LYS A 218 -0.11 -7.64 -6.64
CA LYS A 218 -1.13 -7.28 -7.61
C LYS A 218 -0.70 -7.76 -8.98
N ASP A 219 -1.63 -8.12 -9.83
CA ASP A 219 -1.34 -8.67 -11.14
C ASP A 219 -2.19 -8.00 -12.22
N PHE A 220 -1.78 -8.12 -13.46
CA PHE A 220 -2.45 -7.50 -14.58
C PHE A 220 -2.29 -8.33 -15.86
N THR A 221 -3.17 -8.09 -16.82
CA THR A 221 -3.08 -8.61 -18.20
C THR A 221 -3.12 -7.46 -19.20
N VAL A 222 -2.70 -7.75 -20.43
CA VAL A 222 -2.93 -6.87 -21.57
C VAL A 222 -4.02 -7.48 -22.44
N ASN A 223 -5.17 -6.81 -22.53
CA ASN A 223 -6.30 -7.25 -23.31
C ASN A 223 -6.74 -6.13 -24.26
N LYS A 224 -6.80 -6.42 -25.59
CA LYS A 224 -7.22 -5.46 -26.64
C LYS A 224 -6.52 -4.09 -26.51
N GLY A 225 -5.23 -4.09 -26.19
CA GLY A 225 -4.44 -2.86 -26.05
C GLY A 225 -4.76 -2.03 -24.81
N LYS A 226 -5.22 -2.66 -23.73
CA LYS A 226 -5.43 -2.05 -22.42
C LYS A 226 -4.83 -2.91 -21.32
N ILE A 227 -4.30 -2.27 -20.30
CA ILE A 227 -3.96 -2.95 -19.04
C ILE A 227 -5.27 -3.18 -18.28
N GLU A 228 -5.49 -4.41 -17.88
CA GLU A 228 -6.62 -4.82 -17.05
C GLU A 228 -6.08 -5.54 -15.82
N ILE A 229 -6.64 -5.23 -14.66
CA ILE A 229 -6.29 -5.93 -13.42
C ILE A 229 -6.69 -7.40 -13.53
N ALA A 230 -5.82 -8.28 -13.09
CA ALA A 230 -6.03 -9.72 -13.02
C ALA A 230 -5.85 -10.22 -11.60
N PRO A 231 -6.54 -11.28 -11.21
CA PRO A 231 -6.23 -11.97 -9.95
C PRO A 231 -4.76 -12.41 -9.93
N VAL A 232 -4.12 -12.30 -8.77
CA VAL A 232 -2.72 -12.69 -8.58
C VAL A 232 -2.48 -14.13 -9.06
N GLY A 233 -1.46 -14.31 -9.90
CA GLY A 233 -1.10 -15.58 -10.56
C GLY A 233 -1.91 -15.89 -11.81
N LYS A 234 -2.72 -14.95 -12.30
CA LYS A 234 -3.47 -15.06 -13.57
C LYS A 234 -3.07 -14.00 -14.60
N GLY A 235 -2.14 -13.15 -14.24
CA GLY A 235 -1.65 -12.06 -15.06
C GLY A 235 -0.25 -12.32 -15.63
N MET A 236 0.48 -11.23 -15.84
CA MET A 236 1.77 -11.22 -16.55
C MET A 236 2.95 -10.95 -15.61
N LEU A 237 2.71 -10.67 -14.32
CA LEU A 237 3.78 -10.33 -13.39
C LEU A 237 4.49 -11.60 -12.91
N ASN A 238 5.81 -11.57 -12.94
CA ASN A 238 6.65 -12.61 -12.35
C ASN A 238 6.87 -12.31 -10.86
N PHE A 239 6.31 -13.12 -9.99
CA PHE A 239 6.44 -12.93 -8.54
C PHE A 239 7.71 -13.56 -7.97
N GLU A 240 8.49 -14.34 -8.73
CA GLU A 240 9.66 -15.04 -8.21
C GLU A 240 10.70 -14.09 -7.61
N PRO A 241 11.13 -12.97 -8.26
CA PRO A 241 12.08 -12.04 -7.65
C PRO A 241 11.55 -11.40 -6.36
N ILE A 242 10.25 -11.03 -6.32
CA ILE A 242 9.61 -10.47 -5.14
C ILE A 242 9.62 -11.48 -3.98
N LEU A 243 9.24 -12.72 -4.26
CA LEU A 243 9.18 -13.77 -3.24
C LEU A 243 10.57 -14.20 -2.77
N THR A 244 11.58 -14.17 -3.66
CA THR A 244 13.00 -14.37 -3.31
C THR A 244 13.45 -13.29 -2.32
N TYR A 245 13.21 -12.02 -2.64
CA TYR A 245 13.51 -10.90 -1.76
C TYR A 245 12.82 -11.04 -0.39
N LEU A 246 11.51 -11.38 -0.37
CA LEU A 246 10.77 -11.61 0.86
C LEU A 246 11.26 -12.84 1.65
N LYS A 247 11.86 -13.82 1.00
CA LYS A 247 12.29 -15.05 1.67
C LYS A 247 13.69 -14.94 2.27
N TYR A 248 14.61 -14.33 1.53
CA TYR A 248 16.03 -14.37 1.87
C TYR A 248 16.55 -13.04 2.40
N ASP A 249 16.06 -11.92 1.88
CA ASP A 249 16.58 -10.61 2.26
C ASP A 249 15.72 -9.95 3.34
N ARG A 250 14.40 -10.06 3.25
CA ARG A 250 13.44 -9.35 4.13
C ARG A 250 12.30 -10.26 4.67
N PRO A 251 12.60 -11.33 5.38
CA PRO A 251 11.61 -12.37 5.76
C PRO A 251 10.52 -11.90 6.72
N PHE A 252 10.64 -10.71 7.30
CA PHE A 252 9.65 -10.14 8.21
C PHE A 252 8.77 -9.07 7.56
N LEU A 253 9.04 -8.69 6.29
CA LEU A 253 8.17 -7.77 5.59
C LEU A 253 6.77 -8.36 5.37
N HIS A 254 5.78 -7.47 5.37
CA HIS A 254 4.42 -7.83 4.99
C HIS A 254 4.27 -7.82 3.47
N ALA A 255 3.57 -8.83 2.96
CA ALA A 255 3.08 -8.86 1.58
C ALA A 255 1.55 -8.87 1.61
N THR A 256 0.92 -8.04 0.81
CA THR A 256 -0.54 -7.86 0.82
C THR A 256 -1.11 -8.12 -0.56
N LEU A 257 -2.05 -9.07 -0.67
CA LEU A 257 -2.84 -9.25 -1.89
C LEU A 257 -3.70 -8.00 -2.12
N GLU A 258 -3.67 -7.52 -3.35
CA GLU A 258 -4.42 -6.37 -3.79
C GLU A 258 -5.23 -6.68 -5.06
N GLU A 259 -6.44 -6.12 -5.19
CA GLU A 259 -7.36 -6.30 -6.33
C GLU A 259 -7.67 -7.79 -6.65
N THR A 260 -7.48 -8.69 -5.68
CA THR A 260 -7.84 -10.10 -5.81
C THR A 260 -9.04 -10.38 -4.91
N GLN A 261 -10.19 -10.68 -5.49
CA GLN A 261 -11.48 -10.70 -4.79
C GLN A 261 -12.25 -12.00 -5.01
N GLY A 262 -13.19 -12.29 -4.12
CA GLY A 262 -14.14 -13.41 -4.23
C GLY A 262 -13.44 -14.76 -4.38
N ASN A 263 -13.91 -15.55 -5.34
CA ASN A 263 -13.40 -16.90 -5.57
C ASN A 263 -11.94 -16.96 -6.08
N ALA A 264 -11.35 -15.82 -6.46
CA ALA A 264 -9.96 -15.76 -6.91
C ALA A 264 -8.96 -15.75 -5.74
N ILE A 265 -9.39 -15.41 -4.53
CA ILE A 265 -8.51 -15.28 -3.34
C ILE A 265 -7.82 -16.61 -3.01
N GLY A 266 -8.57 -17.71 -2.89
CA GLY A 266 -8.01 -19.01 -2.57
C GLY A 266 -6.93 -19.49 -3.56
N PRO A 267 -7.22 -19.50 -4.87
CA PRO A 267 -6.22 -19.81 -5.90
C PRO A 267 -4.98 -18.89 -5.86
N ALA A 268 -5.14 -17.60 -5.62
CA ALA A 268 -4.02 -16.66 -5.52
C ALA A 268 -3.11 -16.98 -4.31
N ILE A 269 -3.70 -17.24 -3.14
CA ILE A 269 -2.96 -17.66 -1.95
C ILE A 269 -2.17 -18.94 -2.23
N THR A 270 -2.81 -19.94 -2.84
CA THR A 270 -2.17 -21.20 -3.18
C THR A 270 -0.98 -20.97 -4.10
N HIS A 271 -1.17 -20.20 -5.19
CA HIS A 271 -0.12 -19.87 -6.15
C HIS A 271 1.10 -19.22 -5.48
N ILE A 272 0.88 -18.17 -4.70
CA ILE A 272 1.96 -17.43 -4.03
C ILE A 272 2.69 -18.31 -2.98
N ARG A 273 1.95 -19.07 -2.17
CA ARG A 273 2.57 -19.95 -1.15
C ARG A 273 3.37 -21.08 -1.78
N GLU A 274 2.85 -21.71 -2.84
CA GLU A 274 3.58 -22.75 -3.55
C GLU A 274 4.87 -22.23 -4.21
N MET A 275 4.81 -21.04 -4.83
CA MET A 275 6.02 -20.41 -5.36
C MET A 275 7.03 -20.14 -4.25
N TYR A 276 6.60 -19.53 -3.13
CA TYR A 276 7.45 -19.22 -1.99
C TYR A 276 8.09 -20.49 -1.38
N HIS A 277 7.38 -21.62 -1.34
CA HIS A 277 7.92 -22.87 -0.82
C HIS A 277 8.95 -23.50 -1.76
N ARG A 278 8.80 -23.34 -3.08
CA ARG A 278 9.73 -23.90 -4.08
C ARG A 278 11.06 -23.15 -4.18
N LEU A 279 11.12 -21.88 -3.79
CA LEU A 279 12.38 -21.12 -3.66
C LEU A 279 13.26 -21.67 -2.54
#